data_e0e5461810f2ed00d9a9cc938e03d459
#
_entry.id   e0e5461810f2ed00d9a9cc938e03d459
#
_cell.length_a   1.000
_cell.length_b   1.000
_cell.length_c   1.000
_cell.angle_alpha   90.00
_cell.angle_beta   90.00
_cell.angle_gamma   90.00
#
_symmetry.space_group_name_H-M   'P 1'
#
loop_
_entity.id
_entity.type
_entity.pdbx_description
1 polymer ?
#
loop_
_entity_poly.entity_id
_entity_poly.type
_entity_poly.pdbx_seq_one_letter_code
_entity_poly.pdbx_strand_id
1 'polypeptide(L)' 'ARLLTEIGQIGVNLEDLRLEHELGREVGLAHVAIDATREDLLTRELTARGWRVAGA' A
#
# COMPACT_ATOMS: atom_id res chain seq x y z
N ALA A 1 -2.35 -4.87 10.24
CA ALA A 1 -0.95 -4.84 10.36
C ALA A 1 -0.38 -3.44 10.06
N ARG A 2 0.94 -3.37 9.95
CA ARG A 2 1.64 -2.09 9.80
C ARG A 2 1.19 -1.28 8.59
N LEU A 3 1.00 -1.91 7.44
CA LEU A 3 0.60 -1.21 6.22
C LEU A 3 -0.76 -0.53 6.38
N LEU A 4 -1.74 -1.25 6.91
CA LEU A 4 -3.07 -0.70 7.13
C LEU A 4 -3.05 0.47 8.10
N THR A 5 -2.25 0.35 9.16
CA THR A 5 -2.09 1.42 10.14
C THR A 5 -1.52 2.67 9.49
N GLU A 6 -0.49 2.51 8.65
CA GLU A 6 0.15 3.65 8.00
C GLU A 6 -0.75 4.31 6.97
N ILE A 7 -1.50 3.52 6.20
CA ILE A 7 -2.49 4.08 5.27
C ILE A 7 -3.52 4.92 6.02
N GLY A 8 -3.99 4.42 7.17
CA GLY A 8 -4.90 5.17 8.01
C GLY A 8 -4.30 6.47 8.54
N GLN A 9 -3.03 6.46 8.89
CA GLN A 9 -2.32 7.66 9.36
C GLN A 9 -2.17 8.70 8.25
N ILE A 10 -1.95 8.24 7.02
CA ILE A 10 -1.86 9.13 5.86
C ILE A 10 -3.22 9.75 5.56
N GLY A 11 -4.30 9.08 5.92
CA GLY A 11 -5.64 9.62 5.76
C GLY A 11 -6.31 9.27 4.44
N VAL A 12 -5.87 8.20 3.81
CA VAL A 12 -6.47 7.71 2.56
C VAL A 12 -7.41 6.56 2.87
N ASN A 13 -8.63 6.62 2.34
CA ASN A 13 -9.61 5.54 2.49
C ASN A 13 -9.21 4.35 1.63
N LEU A 14 -9.10 3.20 2.27
CA LEU A 14 -8.83 1.95 1.61
C LEU A 14 -10.15 1.36 1.09
N GLU A 15 -10.22 1.13 -0.22
CA GLU A 15 -11.42 0.53 -0.84
C GLU A 15 -11.32 -0.98 -0.88
N ASP A 16 -10.12 -1.51 -1.12
CA ASP A 16 -9.89 -2.94 -1.15
C ASP A 16 -8.42 -3.25 -0.88
N LEU A 17 -8.17 -4.43 -0.35
CA LEU A 17 -6.81 -4.89 -0.10
C LEU A 17 -6.72 -6.36 -0.47
N ARG A 18 -5.71 -6.71 -1.26
CA ARG A 18 -5.44 -8.09 -1.62
C ARG A 18 -3.96 -8.39 -1.37
N LEU A 19 -3.70 -9.48 -0.68
CA LEU A 19 -2.34 -9.90 -0.37
C LEU A 19 -1.97 -11.11 -1.22
N GLU A 20 -0.75 -11.10 -1.75
CA GLU A 20 -0.18 -12.22 -2.46
C GLU A 20 1.09 -12.68 -1.77
N HIS A 21 1.22 -13.99 -1.59
CA HIS A 21 2.42 -14.62 -1.06
C HIS A 21 2.92 -15.66 -2.05
N GLU A 22 4.22 -15.66 -2.30
CA GLU A 22 4.85 -16.76 -3.02
C GLU A 22 5.35 -17.79 -2.03
N LEU A 23 5.13 -19.06 -2.34
CA LEU A 23 5.61 -20.16 -1.51
C LEU A 23 7.14 -20.11 -1.42
N GLY A 24 7.64 -20.20 -0.18
CA GLY A 24 9.08 -20.20 0.07
C GLY A 24 9.75 -18.84 0.06
N ARG A 25 9.00 -17.76 -0.07
CA ARG A 25 9.52 -16.39 0.00
C ARG A 25 8.94 -15.63 1.17
N GLU A 26 9.79 -14.85 1.82
CA GLU A 26 9.37 -13.96 2.89
C GLU A 26 8.73 -12.67 2.38
N VAL A 27 8.90 -12.39 1.10
CA VAL A 27 8.42 -11.15 0.49
C VAL A 27 6.99 -11.33 0.02
N GLY A 28 6.11 -10.46 0.50
CA GLY A 28 4.73 -10.41 0.07
C GLY A 28 4.46 -9.20 -0.81
N LEU A 29 3.39 -9.27 -1.56
CA LEU A 29 2.91 -8.17 -2.38
C LEU A 29 1.50 -7.81 -1.93
N ALA A 30 1.27 -6.53 -1.70
CA ALA A 30 -0.06 -6.03 -1.35
C ALA A 30 -0.61 -5.19 -2.51
N HIS A 31 -1.81 -5.53 -2.94
CA HIS A 31 -2.54 -4.75 -3.92
C HIS A 31 -3.54 -3.88 -3.19
N VAL A 32 -3.38 -2.58 -3.28
CA VAL A 32 -4.18 -1.61 -2.55
C VAL A 32 -5.05 -0.85 -3.54
N ALA A 33 -6.36 -0.92 -3.37
CA ALA A 33 -7.30 -0.16 -4.19
C ALA A 33 -7.77 1.06 -3.41
N ILE A 34 -7.60 2.23 -4.00
CA ILE A 34 -7.99 3.51 -3.43
C ILE A 34 -8.59 4.40 -4.51
N ASP A 35 -9.13 5.53 -4.09
CA ASP A 35 -9.55 6.57 -5.04
C ASP A 35 -8.35 7.03 -5.85
N ALA A 36 -8.48 7.06 -7.16
CA ALA A 36 -7.41 7.44 -8.08
C ALA A 36 -6.86 8.84 -7.78
N THR A 37 -7.68 9.74 -7.26
CA THR A 37 -7.24 11.09 -6.91
C THR A 37 -6.26 11.12 -5.74
N ARG A 38 -6.17 10.02 -4.98
CA ARG A 38 -5.30 9.91 -3.82
C ARG A 38 -4.04 9.08 -4.10
N GLU A 39 -3.90 8.55 -5.31
CA GLU A 39 -2.80 7.64 -5.63
C GLU A 39 -1.43 8.31 -5.48
N ASP A 40 -1.27 9.53 -5.99
CA ASP A 40 0.00 10.25 -5.89
C ASP A 40 0.39 10.52 -4.45
N LEU A 41 -0.58 10.94 -3.63
CA LEU A 41 -0.35 11.20 -2.22
C LEU A 41 0.10 9.92 -1.51
N LEU A 42 -0.63 8.84 -1.71
CA LEU A 42 -0.33 7.58 -1.04
C LEU A 42 1.03 7.04 -1.46
N THR A 43 1.33 7.06 -2.75
CA THR A 43 2.62 6.62 -3.28
C THR A 43 3.76 7.40 -2.66
N ARG A 44 3.65 8.71 -2.62
CA ARG A 44 4.69 9.58 -2.06
C ARG A 44 4.90 9.31 -0.57
N GLU A 45 3.81 9.21 0.18
CA GLU A 45 3.90 9.03 1.63
C GLU A 45 4.42 7.64 2.00
N LEU A 46 3.98 6.61 1.30
CA LEU A 46 4.48 5.25 1.55
C LEU A 46 5.95 5.12 1.17
N THR A 47 6.35 5.73 0.06
CA THR A 47 7.75 5.73 -0.36
C THR A 47 8.62 6.42 0.69
N ALA A 48 8.16 7.55 1.22
CA ALA A 48 8.88 8.27 2.26
C ALA A 48 9.02 7.44 3.55
N ARG A 49 8.09 6.51 3.79
CA ARG A 49 8.11 5.61 4.96
C ARG A 49 8.90 4.33 4.71
N GLY A 50 9.54 4.19 3.56
CA GLY A 50 10.39 3.06 3.25
C GLY A 50 9.73 1.92 2.48
N TRP A 51 8.49 2.09 2.06
CA TRP A 51 7.80 1.08 1.25
C TRP A 51 8.20 1.17 -0.20
N ARG A 52 8.26 0.02 -0.87
CA ARG A 52 8.40 -0.02 -2.32
C ARG A 52 7.02 0.00 -2.94
N VAL A 53 6.77 0.98 -3.79
CA VAL A 53 5.48 1.16 -4.43
C VAL A 53 5.65 1.06 -5.93
N ALA A 54 4.94 0.11 -6.55
CA ALA A 54 4.86 0.01 -8.00
C ALA A 54 3.63 0.80 -8.43
N GLY A 55 3.83 1.80 -9.25
CA GLY A 55 2.74 2.59 -9.79
C GLY A 55 2.01 1.85 -10.91
N ALA A 56 0.74 2.15 -11.05
CA ALA A 56 -0.04 1.64 -12.16
C ALA A 56 0.14 2.52 -13.38
#